data_d236976708c1a248148f06c10fecf30b
#
_entry.id   d236976708c1a248148f06c10fecf30b
#
_cell.length_a   1.000
_cell.length_b   1.000
_cell.length_c   1.000
_cell.angle_alpha   90.00
_cell.angle_beta   90.00
_cell.angle_gamma   90.00
#
_symmetry.space_group_name_H-M   'P 1'
#
loop_
_entity.id
_entity.type
_entity.pdbx_description
1 polymer ?
#
loop_
_entity_poly.entity_id
_entity_poly.type
_entity_poly.pdbx_seq_one_letter_code
_entity_poly.pdbx_strand_id
1 'polypeptide(L)'
;DGRGIPVDVHEKEGISAAELILTTLHSGGKFDDNSYKVSGGLHGVGVSVVNALSKDLTLRVWRDGGEFIQKYKEGKAVAKLKKVKASKLNGTEITFTPSNKIFTSITFEVDRIYKRIQELSFLNAGVSINVIDERTGKSKKFKNSGGLSSYVTYLKGKKQNVSEVFECSSTHNDVGVE
;
A
#
# COMPACT_ATOMS: atom_id res chain seq x y z
N ASP A 1 -10.75 -3.28 1.38
CA ASP A 1 -11.93 -2.40 1.48
C ASP A 1 -11.74 -1.01 0.82
N GLY A 2 -10.73 -0.83 -0.01
CA GLY A 2 -10.56 0.37 -0.83
C GLY A 2 -11.33 0.27 -2.15
N ARG A 3 -11.22 1.31 -3.02
CA ARG A 3 -11.92 1.37 -4.32
C ARG A 3 -11.51 0.28 -5.31
N GLY A 4 -10.43 -0.45 -5.05
CA GLY A 4 -9.76 -1.30 -6.02
C GLY A 4 -8.93 -0.48 -7.02
N ILE A 5 -7.77 -0.99 -7.43
CA ILE A 5 -7.00 -0.33 -8.49
C ILE A 5 -7.75 -0.40 -9.83
N PRO A 6 -7.57 0.58 -10.75
CA PRO A 6 -8.24 0.59 -12.04
C PRO A 6 -7.94 -0.67 -12.85
N VAL A 7 -8.96 -1.20 -13.53
CA VAL A 7 -8.88 -2.43 -14.33
C VAL A 7 -9.09 -2.20 -15.82
N ASP A 8 -9.48 -0.97 -16.18
CA ASP A 8 -9.72 -0.58 -17.56
C ASP A 8 -8.45 -0.64 -18.40
N VAL A 9 -8.60 -0.79 -19.70
CA VAL A 9 -7.47 -0.75 -20.65
C VAL A 9 -6.96 0.67 -20.77
N HIS A 10 -5.66 0.87 -20.57
CA HIS A 10 -5.02 2.15 -20.79
C HIS A 10 -4.88 2.41 -22.29
N GLU A 11 -5.50 3.47 -22.80
CA GLU A 11 -5.64 3.72 -24.25
C GLU A 11 -4.32 3.74 -25.01
N LYS A 12 -3.28 4.37 -24.44
CA LYS A 12 -1.96 4.49 -25.07
C LYS A 12 -1.14 3.21 -25.03
N GLU A 13 -1.24 2.44 -23.94
CA GLU A 13 -0.37 1.29 -23.69
C GLU A 13 -1.00 -0.04 -24.12
N GLY A 14 -2.32 -0.08 -24.33
CA GLY A 14 -3.05 -1.28 -24.76
C GLY A 14 -3.10 -2.41 -23.73
N ILE A 15 -2.65 -2.15 -22.50
CA ILE A 15 -2.70 -3.06 -21.35
C ILE A 15 -3.64 -2.51 -20.28
N SER A 16 -4.02 -3.33 -19.29
CA SER A 16 -4.84 -2.82 -18.20
C SER A 16 -4.07 -1.82 -17.34
N ALA A 17 -4.76 -0.82 -16.79
CA ALA A 17 -4.17 0.11 -15.84
C ALA A 17 -3.54 -0.62 -14.64
N ALA A 18 -4.15 -1.71 -14.18
CA ALA A 18 -3.61 -2.58 -13.15
C ALA A 18 -2.25 -3.18 -13.54
N GLU A 19 -2.10 -3.67 -14.78
CA GLU A 19 -0.84 -4.19 -15.30
C GLU A 19 0.21 -3.08 -15.39
N LEU A 20 -0.17 -1.92 -15.91
CA LEU A 20 0.71 -0.77 -16.03
C LEU A 20 1.26 -0.35 -14.66
N ILE A 21 0.40 -0.24 -13.63
CA ILE A 21 0.77 0.12 -12.26
C ILE A 21 1.76 -0.91 -11.65
N LEU A 22 1.61 -2.19 -11.98
CA LEU A 22 2.47 -3.24 -11.42
C LEU A 22 3.77 -3.44 -12.20
N THR A 23 3.88 -3.00 -13.44
CA THR A 23 5.04 -3.27 -14.30
C THR A 23 5.85 -2.03 -14.69
N THR A 24 5.30 -0.84 -14.48
CA THR A 24 5.94 0.43 -14.87
C THR A 24 6.14 1.33 -13.67
N LEU A 25 7.32 1.91 -13.55
CA LEU A 25 7.63 2.91 -12.52
C LEU A 25 6.88 4.22 -12.82
N HIS A 26 6.50 4.92 -11.78
CA HIS A 26 5.83 6.23 -11.86
C HIS A 26 4.51 6.25 -12.64
N SER A 27 3.83 5.11 -12.74
CA SER A 27 2.54 4.96 -13.46
C SER A 27 1.30 4.95 -12.54
N GLY A 28 1.47 5.23 -11.27
CA GLY A 28 0.35 5.23 -10.32
C GLY A 28 -0.53 6.48 -10.44
N GLY A 29 -1.84 6.34 -10.19
CA GLY A 29 -2.82 7.43 -10.22
C GLY A 29 -2.63 8.54 -9.16
N LYS A 30 -1.53 8.48 -8.39
CA LYS A 30 -1.15 9.51 -7.41
C LYS A 30 -0.55 10.75 -8.05
N PHE A 31 -0.26 10.72 -9.34
CA PHE A 31 0.17 11.87 -10.14
C PHE A 31 -1.02 12.63 -10.76
N ASP A 32 -2.25 12.16 -10.53
CA ASP A 32 -3.47 12.84 -10.93
C ASP A 32 -4.05 13.56 -9.71
N ASP A 33 -4.02 14.90 -9.72
CA ASP A 33 -4.48 15.77 -8.62
C ASP A 33 -5.93 15.51 -8.18
N ASN A 34 -6.74 14.91 -9.05
CA ASN A 34 -8.13 14.57 -8.75
C ASN A 34 -8.32 13.20 -8.07
N SER A 35 -7.30 12.36 -8.04
CA SER A 35 -7.45 10.97 -7.59
C SER A 35 -7.16 10.77 -6.11
N TYR A 36 -6.28 11.56 -5.51
CA TYR A 36 -5.89 11.45 -4.10
C TYR A 36 -5.65 12.81 -3.46
N LYS A 37 -6.43 13.15 -2.42
CA LYS A 37 -6.24 14.39 -1.63
C LYS A 37 -4.95 14.34 -0.80
N VAL A 38 -4.62 13.17 -0.25
CA VAL A 38 -3.40 12.93 0.53
C VAL A 38 -2.89 11.54 0.21
N SER A 39 -1.59 11.39 0.01
CA SER A 39 -0.97 10.11 -0.31
C SER A 39 0.28 9.87 0.52
N GLY A 40 0.34 8.74 1.22
CA GLY A 40 1.51 8.30 1.98
C GLY A 40 2.72 7.86 1.15
N GLY A 41 2.66 7.97 -0.16
CA GLY A 41 3.75 7.65 -1.08
C GLY A 41 3.72 8.55 -2.31
N LEU A 42 4.83 9.22 -2.59
CA LEU A 42 4.93 10.24 -3.63
C LEU A 42 5.60 9.76 -4.93
N HIS A 43 6.21 8.57 -4.93
CA HIS A 43 7.06 8.15 -6.04
C HIS A 43 6.39 7.22 -7.05
N GLY A 44 5.22 6.65 -6.74
CA GLY A 44 4.49 5.74 -7.64
C GLY A 44 5.25 4.46 -8.00
N VAL A 45 6.16 3.99 -7.13
CA VAL A 45 7.03 2.84 -7.41
C VAL A 45 6.81 1.66 -6.47
N GLY A 46 6.08 1.82 -5.38
CA GLY A 46 6.01 0.81 -4.32
C GLY A 46 5.60 -0.57 -4.81
N VAL A 47 4.46 -0.67 -5.47
CA VAL A 47 3.92 -1.98 -5.90
C VAL A 47 4.66 -2.55 -7.10
N SER A 48 5.15 -1.73 -8.03
CA SER A 48 5.95 -2.19 -9.18
C SER A 48 7.30 -2.75 -8.72
N VAL A 49 7.92 -2.15 -7.71
CA VAL A 49 9.14 -2.68 -7.07
C VAL A 49 8.85 -4.01 -6.36
N VAL A 50 7.73 -4.13 -5.62
CA VAL A 50 7.34 -5.42 -5.01
C VAL A 50 7.20 -6.50 -6.09
N ASN A 51 6.55 -6.20 -7.23
CA ASN A 51 6.42 -7.14 -8.33
C ASN A 51 7.80 -7.53 -8.91
N ALA A 52 8.65 -6.56 -9.21
CA ALA A 52 9.98 -6.79 -9.79
C ALA A 52 10.88 -7.66 -8.88
N LEU A 53 10.73 -7.53 -7.56
CA LEU A 53 11.50 -8.28 -6.56
C LEU A 53 10.86 -9.62 -6.18
N SER A 54 9.72 -9.95 -6.76
CA SER A 54 9.00 -11.19 -6.46
C SER A 54 9.33 -12.30 -7.45
N LYS A 55 9.44 -13.54 -6.95
CA LYS A 55 9.45 -14.74 -7.77
C LYS A 55 8.09 -14.92 -8.44
N ASP A 56 7.03 -14.86 -7.66
CA ASP A 56 5.64 -14.96 -8.09
C ASP A 56 4.82 -13.88 -7.40
N LEU A 57 3.90 -13.25 -8.13
CA LEU A 57 2.92 -12.32 -7.58
C LEU A 57 1.55 -12.57 -8.21
N THR A 58 0.52 -12.54 -7.38
CA THR A 58 -0.88 -12.59 -7.81
C THR A 58 -1.58 -11.31 -7.37
N LEU A 59 -2.12 -10.59 -8.32
CA LEU A 59 -3.02 -9.47 -8.11
C LEU A 59 -4.45 -9.97 -8.20
N ARG A 60 -5.28 -9.58 -7.24
CA ARG A 60 -6.72 -9.73 -7.26
C ARG A 60 -7.37 -8.39 -6.98
N VAL A 61 -8.31 -7.99 -7.82
CA VAL A 61 -9.02 -6.71 -7.69
C VAL A 61 -10.51 -6.97 -7.71
N TRP A 62 -11.22 -6.38 -6.75
CA TRP A 62 -12.68 -6.31 -6.76
C TRP A 62 -13.07 -4.87 -7.05
N ARG A 63 -13.70 -4.67 -8.19
CA ARG A 63 -14.10 -3.36 -8.68
C ARG A 63 -15.17 -3.48 -9.78
N ASP A 64 -16.01 -2.48 -9.91
CA ASP A 64 -17.00 -2.35 -10.97
C ASP A 64 -17.86 -3.62 -11.18
N GLY A 65 -18.31 -4.19 -10.05
CA GLY A 65 -19.14 -5.39 -10.05
C GLY A 65 -18.43 -6.68 -10.49
N GLY A 66 -17.10 -6.70 -10.46
CA GLY A 66 -16.28 -7.84 -10.87
C GLY A 66 -15.13 -8.18 -9.94
N GLU A 67 -14.72 -9.44 -10.01
CA GLU A 67 -13.44 -9.90 -9.49
C GLU A 67 -12.51 -10.16 -10.66
N PHE A 68 -11.32 -9.53 -10.62
CA PHE A 68 -10.31 -9.62 -11.65
C PHE A 68 -9.03 -10.22 -11.07
N ILE A 69 -8.33 -11.04 -11.85
CA ILE A 69 -7.08 -11.67 -11.44
C ILE A 69 -6.04 -11.51 -12.54
N GLN A 70 -4.81 -11.21 -12.12
CA GLN A 70 -3.63 -11.27 -12.97
C GLN A 70 -2.45 -11.86 -12.18
N LYS A 71 -1.63 -12.66 -12.86
CA LYS A 71 -0.44 -13.28 -12.27
C LYS A 71 0.81 -12.74 -12.92
N TYR A 72 1.85 -12.65 -12.13
CA TYR A 72 3.16 -12.15 -12.54
C TYR A 72 4.24 -13.13 -12.08
N LYS A 73 5.30 -13.19 -12.85
CA LYS A 73 6.50 -13.96 -12.54
C LYS A 73 7.73 -13.12 -12.82
N GLU A 74 8.58 -12.96 -11.80
CA GLU A 74 9.81 -12.16 -11.91
C GLU A 74 9.54 -10.75 -12.51
N GLY A 75 8.49 -10.08 -12.05
CA GLY A 75 8.08 -8.74 -12.48
C GLY A 75 7.28 -8.67 -13.79
N LYS A 76 7.13 -9.77 -14.52
CA LYS A 76 6.44 -9.79 -15.83
C LYS A 76 5.06 -10.42 -15.72
N ALA A 77 4.06 -9.86 -16.41
CA ALA A 77 2.74 -10.44 -16.51
C ALA A 77 2.80 -11.79 -17.24
N VAL A 78 2.18 -12.83 -16.64
CA VAL A 78 2.10 -14.17 -17.23
C VAL A 78 0.97 -14.22 -18.28
N ALA A 79 -0.11 -13.48 -18.03
CA ALA A 79 -1.27 -13.36 -18.90
C ALA A 79 -1.96 -12.02 -18.66
N LYS A 80 -2.84 -11.61 -19.55
CA LYS A 80 -3.64 -10.41 -19.40
C LYS A 80 -4.57 -10.50 -18.18
N LEU A 81 -4.94 -9.34 -17.62
CA LEU A 81 -5.94 -9.24 -16.56
C LEU A 81 -7.24 -9.91 -17.00
N LYS A 82 -7.79 -10.79 -16.18
CA LYS A 82 -8.99 -11.56 -16.49
C LYS A 82 -10.07 -11.33 -15.44
N LYS A 83 -11.29 -11.00 -15.89
CA LYS A 83 -12.49 -11.05 -15.04
C LYS A 83 -12.83 -12.51 -14.75
N VAL A 84 -12.95 -12.87 -13.48
CA VAL A 84 -13.21 -14.25 -13.04
C VAL A 84 -14.68 -14.47 -12.75
N LYS A 85 -15.31 -13.55 -12.05
CA LYS A 85 -16.72 -13.62 -11.68
C LYS A 85 -17.30 -12.24 -11.32
N ALA A 86 -18.59 -12.15 -11.19
CA ALA A 86 -19.27 -11.01 -10.58
C ALA A 86 -18.97 -10.95 -9.08
N SER A 87 -18.82 -9.76 -8.54
CA SER A 87 -18.58 -9.53 -7.10
C SER A 87 -19.14 -8.19 -6.65
N LYS A 88 -19.70 -8.16 -5.44
CA LYS A 88 -20.13 -6.92 -4.77
C LYS A 88 -19.03 -6.32 -3.88
N LEU A 89 -17.90 -6.99 -3.76
CA LEU A 89 -16.76 -6.51 -2.97
C LEU A 89 -16.05 -5.38 -3.70
N ASN A 90 -15.32 -4.58 -2.94
CA ASN A 90 -14.37 -3.59 -3.45
C ASN A 90 -13.04 -3.74 -2.72
N GLY A 91 -11.94 -3.59 -3.43
CA GLY A 91 -10.61 -3.67 -2.84
C GLY A 91 -9.55 -4.23 -3.77
N THR A 92 -8.35 -4.34 -3.21
CA THR A 92 -7.19 -4.92 -3.90
C THR A 92 -6.47 -5.88 -2.96
N GLU A 93 -6.13 -7.05 -3.46
CA GLU A 93 -5.31 -8.04 -2.76
C GLU A 93 -4.06 -8.30 -3.58
N ILE A 94 -2.92 -8.32 -2.92
CA ILE A 94 -1.64 -8.67 -3.52
C ILE A 94 -1.02 -9.80 -2.69
N THR A 95 -0.82 -10.93 -3.33
CA THR A 95 -0.10 -12.07 -2.75
C THR A 95 1.22 -12.22 -3.48
N PHE A 96 2.34 -12.27 -2.76
CA PHE A 96 3.64 -12.39 -3.41
C PHE A 96 4.62 -13.26 -2.62
N THR A 97 5.57 -13.81 -3.35
CA THR A 97 6.72 -14.54 -2.79
C THR A 97 7.99 -13.81 -3.20
N PRO A 98 8.82 -13.34 -2.27
CA PRO A 98 10.10 -12.72 -2.60
C PRO A 98 11.00 -13.64 -3.40
N SER A 99 11.81 -13.08 -4.31
CA SER A 99 12.71 -13.86 -5.14
C SER A 99 14.00 -14.24 -4.38
N ASN A 100 14.27 -15.53 -4.26
CA ASN A 100 15.54 -16.03 -3.73
C ASN A 100 16.74 -15.83 -4.67
N LYS A 101 16.51 -15.38 -5.90
CA LYS A 101 17.57 -14.94 -6.83
C LYS A 101 18.10 -13.54 -6.45
N ILE A 102 17.30 -12.75 -5.73
CA ILE A 102 17.59 -11.35 -5.39
C ILE A 102 17.92 -11.24 -3.90
N PHE A 103 17.14 -11.89 -3.04
CA PHE A 103 17.30 -11.83 -1.60
C PHE A 103 18.05 -13.04 -1.06
N THR A 104 19.01 -12.81 -0.18
CA THR A 104 19.73 -13.87 0.54
C THR A 104 18.85 -14.59 1.56
N SER A 105 17.83 -13.91 2.08
CA SER A 105 16.79 -14.48 2.94
C SER A 105 15.41 -13.97 2.51
N ILE A 106 14.46 -14.88 2.41
CA ILE A 106 13.06 -14.58 2.07
C ILE A 106 12.12 -14.75 3.28
N THR A 107 12.68 -14.94 4.46
CA THR A 107 11.91 -15.07 5.70
C THR A 107 11.59 -13.68 6.25
N PHE A 108 10.30 -13.38 6.43
CA PHE A 108 9.87 -12.12 6.99
C PHE A 108 10.10 -12.06 8.50
N GLU A 109 10.72 -10.98 8.96
CA GLU A 109 10.89 -10.64 10.37
C GLU A 109 9.65 -9.87 10.87
N VAL A 110 8.76 -10.55 11.58
CA VAL A 110 7.47 -9.99 12.01
C VAL A 110 7.62 -8.76 12.90
N ASP A 111 8.62 -8.72 13.75
CA ASP A 111 8.85 -7.58 14.65
C ASP A 111 9.23 -6.30 13.87
N ARG A 112 9.98 -6.43 12.78
CA ARG A 112 10.24 -5.30 11.86
C ARG A 112 8.95 -4.81 11.20
N ILE A 113 8.12 -5.75 10.75
CA ILE A 113 6.81 -5.43 10.16
C ILE A 113 5.94 -4.72 11.18
N TYR A 114 5.84 -5.24 12.40
CA TYR A 114 5.05 -4.61 13.46
C TYR A 114 5.53 -3.19 13.77
N LYS A 115 6.84 -2.97 13.89
CA LYS A 115 7.39 -1.64 14.12
C LYS A 115 7.02 -0.68 12.99
N ARG A 116 7.22 -1.10 11.74
CA ARG A 116 6.91 -0.26 10.58
C ARG A 116 5.41 0.05 10.44
N ILE A 117 4.57 -0.93 10.65
CA ILE A 117 3.12 -0.74 10.63
C ILE A 117 2.65 0.17 11.77
N GLN A 118 3.26 0.08 12.94
CA GLN A 118 3.01 1.01 14.05
C GLN A 118 3.30 2.46 13.65
N GLU A 119 4.45 2.71 13.03
CA GLU A 119 4.81 4.05 12.51
C GLU A 119 3.80 4.51 11.44
N LEU A 120 3.48 3.67 10.47
CA LEU A 120 2.52 3.98 9.41
C LEU A 120 1.10 4.26 9.95
N SER A 121 0.70 3.63 11.04
CA SER A 121 -0.60 3.85 11.64
C SER A 121 -0.75 5.25 12.27
N PHE A 122 0.35 5.88 12.68
CA PHE A 122 0.34 7.29 13.12
C PHE A 122 0.27 8.25 11.94
N LEU A 123 1.04 7.96 10.87
CA LEU A 123 1.09 8.78 9.66
C LEU A 123 -0.21 8.72 8.84
N ASN A 124 -1.05 7.71 9.06
CA ASN A 124 -2.32 7.53 8.37
C ASN A 124 -3.47 7.44 9.39
N ALA A 125 -3.75 8.56 10.03
CA ALA A 125 -4.78 8.65 11.06
C ALA A 125 -6.14 8.11 10.57
N GLY A 126 -6.78 7.30 11.41
CA GLY A 126 -8.08 6.68 11.11
C GLY A 126 -8.01 5.36 10.32
N VAL A 127 -6.91 5.07 9.64
CA VAL A 127 -6.72 3.78 8.94
C VAL A 127 -6.51 2.66 9.96
N SER A 128 -7.21 1.55 9.76
CA SER A 128 -7.04 0.33 10.58
C SER A 128 -6.23 -0.71 9.80
N ILE A 129 -5.09 -1.10 10.36
CA ILE A 129 -4.19 -2.09 9.76
C ILE A 129 -4.16 -3.32 10.66
N ASN A 130 -4.46 -4.48 10.11
CA ASN A 130 -4.37 -5.75 10.82
C ASN A 130 -3.22 -6.58 10.25
N VAL A 131 -2.32 -7.02 11.11
CA VAL A 131 -1.19 -7.88 10.74
C VAL A 131 -1.38 -9.23 11.39
N ILE A 132 -1.34 -10.29 10.57
CA ILE A 132 -1.49 -11.68 11.00
C ILE A 132 -0.24 -12.44 10.59
N ASP A 133 0.44 -13.05 11.56
CA ASP A 133 1.49 -14.02 11.29
C ASP A 133 0.90 -15.43 11.35
N GLU A 134 0.57 -16.00 10.20
CA GLU A 134 -0.04 -17.32 10.09
C GLU A 134 0.88 -18.45 10.58
N ARG A 135 2.19 -18.24 10.63
CA ARG A 135 3.16 -19.23 11.17
C ARG A 135 2.98 -19.45 12.67
N THR A 136 2.61 -18.39 13.37
CA THR A 136 2.45 -18.40 14.83
C THR A 136 1.00 -18.23 15.28
N GLY A 137 0.08 -17.91 14.35
CA GLY A 137 -1.30 -17.55 14.64
C GLY A 137 -1.46 -16.19 15.35
N LYS A 138 -0.39 -15.43 15.53
CA LYS A 138 -0.43 -14.13 16.20
C LYS A 138 -1.03 -13.07 15.28
N SER A 139 -1.94 -12.27 15.84
CA SER A 139 -2.57 -11.14 15.16
C SER A 139 -2.41 -9.87 15.98
N LYS A 140 -2.12 -8.75 15.31
CA LYS A 140 -2.04 -7.43 15.94
C LYS A 140 -2.73 -6.39 15.07
N LYS A 141 -3.63 -5.62 15.67
CA LYS A 141 -4.34 -4.52 15.03
C LYS A 141 -3.72 -3.19 15.40
N PHE A 142 -3.51 -2.35 14.42
CA PHE A 142 -2.97 -0.99 14.55
C PHE A 142 -4.03 0.00 14.06
N LYS A 143 -4.34 0.98 14.88
CA LYS A 143 -5.23 2.09 14.55
C LYS A 143 -4.88 3.27 15.43
N ASN A 144 -4.59 4.41 14.84
CA ASN A 144 -4.37 5.66 15.54
C ASN A 144 -5.31 6.73 14.99
N SER A 145 -5.84 7.55 15.87
CA SER A 145 -6.70 8.69 15.51
C SER A 145 -6.04 10.05 15.77
N GLY A 146 -4.97 10.05 16.56
CA GLY A 146 -4.28 11.28 16.98
C GLY A 146 -3.09 11.69 16.11
N GLY A 147 -2.90 11.08 14.96
CA GLY A 147 -1.93 11.51 13.94
C GLY A 147 -0.51 11.74 14.44
N LEU A 148 0.10 12.80 13.96
CA LEU A 148 1.49 13.18 14.26
C LEU A 148 1.73 13.50 15.74
N SER A 149 0.79 14.16 16.43
CA SER A 149 0.90 14.42 17.87
C SER A 149 1.02 13.13 18.68
N SER A 150 0.23 12.12 18.34
CA SER A 150 0.34 10.79 18.96
C SER A 150 1.67 10.11 18.62
N TYR A 151 2.21 10.34 17.44
CA TYR A 151 3.51 9.82 17.03
C TYR A 151 4.66 10.44 17.83
N VAL A 152 4.65 11.76 18.03
CA VAL A 152 5.62 12.45 18.89
C VAL A 152 5.57 11.89 20.31
N THR A 153 4.38 11.72 20.86
CA THR A 153 4.18 11.12 22.20
C THR A 153 4.73 9.68 22.25
N TYR A 154 4.51 8.90 21.22
CA TYR A 154 5.07 7.53 21.10
C TYR A 154 6.61 7.54 21.05
N LEU A 155 7.22 8.41 20.24
CA LEU A 155 8.67 8.53 20.11
C LEU A 155 9.33 9.01 21.42
N LYS A 156 8.66 9.92 22.14
CA LYS A 156 9.12 10.39 23.43
C LYS A 156 9.25 9.24 24.44
N GLY A 157 8.31 8.30 24.44
CA GLY A 157 8.28 7.19 25.39
C GLY A 157 8.20 7.68 26.83
N LYS A 158 9.16 7.26 27.69
CA LYS A 158 9.25 7.63 29.12
C LYS A 158 10.04 8.91 29.38
N LYS A 159 10.55 9.60 28.37
CA LYS A 159 11.32 10.83 28.55
C LYS A 159 10.42 11.97 29.01
N GLN A 160 10.97 12.85 29.83
CA GLN A 160 10.26 14.04 30.32
C GLN A 160 10.05 15.05 29.18
N ASN A 161 8.92 15.73 29.15
CA ASN A 161 8.69 16.82 28.21
C ASN A 161 9.51 18.05 28.60
N VAL A 162 10.10 18.71 27.62
CA VAL A 162 10.68 20.06 27.78
C VAL A 162 9.61 21.12 27.57
N SER A 163 8.64 20.83 26.65
CA SER A 163 7.48 21.66 26.37
C SER A 163 6.27 20.78 26.02
N GLU A 164 5.10 21.35 25.90
CA GLU A 164 3.96 20.66 25.29
C GLU A 164 4.20 20.39 23.80
N VAL A 165 3.52 19.36 23.26
CA VAL A 165 3.59 19.05 21.82
C VAL A 165 2.89 20.18 21.07
N PHE A 166 3.62 20.87 20.21
CA PHE A 166 3.09 21.88 19.31
C PHE A 166 2.71 21.21 17.98
N GLU A 167 1.51 21.51 17.52
CA GLU A 167 0.99 21.03 16.24
C GLU A 167 0.36 22.24 15.50
N CYS A 168 0.68 22.38 14.22
CA CYS A 168 0.05 23.39 13.39
C CYS A 168 -0.21 22.81 12.00
N SER A 169 -1.31 23.22 11.41
CA SER A 169 -1.61 22.95 10.01
C SER A 169 -2.10 24.21 9.32
N SER A 170 -1.68 24.44 8.10
CA SER A 170 -2.11 25.59 7.30
C SER A 170 -2.15 25.21 5.83
N THR A 171 -3.07 25.80 5.09
CA THR A 171 -3.14 25.69 3.64
C THR A 171 -3.09 27.06 3.02
N HIS A 172 -2.14 27.31 2.13
CA HIS A 172 -2.01 28.56 1.39
C HIS A 172 -1.73 28.27 -0.08
N ASN A 173 -2.52 28.85 -1.00
CA ASN A 173 -2.42 28.63 -2.46
C ASN A 173 -2.35 27.13 -2.83
N ASP A 174 -3.26 26.32 -2.28
CA ASP A 174 -3.34 24.86 -2.47
C ASP A 174 -2.12 24.06 -1.96
N VAL A 175 -1.20 24.70 -1.27
CA VAL A 175 -0.10 24.04 -0.57
C VAL A 175 -0.46 23.84 0.89
N GLY A 176 -0.63 22.58 1.30
CA GLY A 176 -0.83 22.20 2.70
C GLY A 176 0.52 22.03 3.41
N VAL A 177 0.64 22.57 4.62
CA VAL A 177 1.77 22.34 5.54
C VAL A 177 1.21 21.82 6.84
N GLU A 178 1.80 20.73 7.33
CA GLU A 178 1.44 20.06 8.59
C GLU A 178 2.69 19.80 9.43
#